data_d98c9095ac2d08f864fe9e9c30628f66
#
_entry.id   d98c9095ac2d08f864fe9e9c30628f66
#
_cell.length_a   1.000
_cell.length_b   1.000
_cell.length_c   1.000
_cell.angle_alpha   90.00
_cell.angle_beta   90.00
_cell.angle_gamma   90.00
#
_symmetry.space_group_name_H-M   'P 1'
#
loop_
_entity.id
_entity.type
_entity.pdbx_description
1 polymer ?
#
loop_
_entity_poly.entity_id
_entity_poly.type
_entity_poly.pdbx_seq_one_letter_code
_entity_poly.pdbx_strand_id
1 'polypeptide(L)'
;MTTPQITLHVDANHFSPYAMSAFVALVEKGVAFETRTVDLDAGEHRRAAYGATSVTRRVPTHEHEGFRLCESSAIDEYVDEAFAGPRLYPADLRERAIARQVQAWLRSDLMPIREARTTEFVFSRPVPTPLSAETRAAAERLFAAADGWLAHGGEHLFADWCIADTDLALMLNRLVMAGDAVPPRLADYATRQWARPSVQRWVALARG
;
A
#
# COMPACT_ATOMS: atom_id res chain seq x y z
N MET A 1 23.62 21.82 -0.37
CA MET A 1 23.02 20.69 -1.09
C MET A 1 21.54 21.01 -1.22
N THR A 2 21.04 21.20 -2.43
CA THR A 2 19.60 21.39 -2.68
C THR A 2 18.88 20.11 -2.30
N THR A 3 17.83 20.21 -1.47
CA THR A 3 16.95 19.09 -1.15
C THR A 3 16.40 18.50 -2.46
N PRO A 4 16.45 17.19 -2.68
CA PRO A 4 15.88 16.61 -3.89
C PRO A 4 14.40 17.02 -3.98
N GLN A 5 14.03 17.57 -5.13
CA GLN A 5 12.68 18.05 -5.35
C GLN A 5 11.79 16.86 -5.77
N ILE A 6 11.25 16.17 -4.76
CA ILE A 6 10.37 15.01 -4.96
C ILE A 6 8.95 15.43 -4.70
N THR A 7 8.07 15.11 -5.65
CA THR A 7 6.62 15.25 -5.51
C THR A 7 5.95 13.90 -5.66
N LEU A 8 5.09 13.54 -4.72
CA LEU A 8 4.20 12.38 -4.80
C LEU A 8 2.76 12.85 -5.02
N HIS A 9 2.21 12.54 -6.19
CA HIS A 9 0.80 12.79 -6.47
C HIS A 9 -0.07 11.69 -5.88
N VAL A 10 -1.05 12.08 -5.05
CA VAL A 10 -1.92 11.19 -4.29
C VAL A 10 -3.38 11.57 -4.48
N ASP A 11 -4.33 10.70 -4.16
CA ASP A 11 -5.74 11.04 -4.16
C ASP A 11 -6.09 12.06 -3.06
N ALA A 12 -7.03 12.93 -3.34
CA ALA A 12 -7.43 14.00 -2.44
C ALA A 12 -7.96 13.48 -1.08
N ASN A 13 -8.59 12.30 -1.08
CA ASN A 13 -9.14 11.68 0.13
C ASN A 13 -8.09 10.87 0.92
N HIS A 14 -6.91 10.63 0.38
CA HIS A 14 -5.87 9.77 0.94
C HIS A 14 -6.36 8.32 1.22
N PHE A 15 -7.26 7.79 0.37
CA PHE A 15 -7.81 6.45 0.48
C PHE A 15 -7.14 5.44 -0.46
N SER A 16 -6.29 5.90 -1.37
CA SER A 16 -5.59 5.02 -2.31
C SER A 16 -4.56 4.14 -1.59
N PRO A 17 -4.73 2.80 -1.63
CA PRO A 17 -3.78 1.87 -1.03
C PRO A 17 -2.41 1.93 -1.71
N TYR A 18 -2.41 2.28 -2.99
CA TYR A 18 -1.20 2.37 -3.80
C TYR A 18 -0.44 3.67 -3.53
N ALA A 19 -1.16 4.79 -3.34
CA ALA A 19 -0.54 6.04 -2.92
C ALA A 19 0.02 5.92 -1.49
N MET A 20 -0.67 5.20 -0.60
CA MET A 20 -0.18 4.87 0.74
C MET A 20 1.13 4.08 0.67
N SER A 21 1.24 3.05 -0.17
CA SER A 21 2.47 2.25 -0.32
C SER A 21 3.67 3.16 -0.67
N ALA A 22 3.56 3.96 -1.73
CA ALA A 22 4.61 4.87 -2.15
C ALA A 22 4.94 5.96 -1.10
N PHE A 23 3.93 6.48 -0.41
CA PHE A 23 4.12 7.43 0.69
C PHE A 23 4.92 6.80 1.84
N VAL A 24 4.55 5.61 2.27
CA VAL A 24 5.25 4.86 3.32
C VAL A 24 6.69 4.56 2.90
N ALA A 25 6.91 4.17 1.64
CA ALA A 25 8.26 3.94 1.10
C ALA A 25 9.17 5.17 1.25
N LEU A 26 8.68 6.36 0.84
CA LEU A 26 9.43 7.61 0.97
C LEU A 26 9.71 7.99 2.44
N VAL A 27 8.72 7.80 3.31
CA VAL A 27 8.87 8.07 4.76
C VAL A 27 9.89 7.15 5.40
N GLU A 28 9.83 5.85 5.14
CA GLU A 28 10.76 4.85 5.69
C GLU A 28 12.18 5.05 5.16
N LYS A 29 12.31 5.49 3.93
CA LYS A 29 13.61 5.83 3.34
C LYS A 29 14.21 7.11 3.92
N GLY A 30 13.42 7.91 4.65
CA GLY A 30 13.84 9.18 5.24
C GLY A 30 14.05 10.30 4.21
N VAL A 31 13.44 10.19 3.04
CA VAL A 31 13.56 11.16 1.96
C VAL A 31 12.57 12.30 2.16
N ALA A 32 13.02 13.54 1.95
CA ALA A 32 12.14 14.71 1.97
C ALA A 32 11.35 14.79 0.66
N PHE A 33 10.04 14.96 0.75
CA PHE A 33 9.13 15.07 -0.39
C PHE A 33 7.90 15.92 -0.04
N GLU A 34 7.22 16.41 -1.07
CA GLU A 34 5.90 17.02 -0.95
C GLU A 34 4.82 16.10 -1.55
N THR A 35 3.60 16.20 -1.05
CA THR A 35 2.44 15.56 -1.66
C THR A 35 1.63 16.58 -2.45
N ARG A 36 1.10 16.18 -3.62
CA ARG A 36 0.09 16.92 -4.38
C ARG A 36 -1.14 16.06 -4.54
N THR A 37 -2.27 16.60 -4.12
CA THR A 37 -3.54 15.90 -4.24
C THR A 37 -4.11 16.01 -5.65
N VAL A 38 -4.76 14.92 -6.07
CA VAL A 38 -5.50 14.81 -7.33
C VAL A 38 -6.93 14.41 -6.99
N ASP A 39 -7.90 15.22 -7.33
CA ASP A 39 -9.30 14.94 -7.09
C ASP A 39 -9.81 13.90 -8.11
N LEU A 40 -9.89 12.64 -7.65
CA LEU A 40 -10.36 11.53 -8.49
C LEU A 40 -11.86 11.59 -8.73
N ASP A 41 -12.63 12.11 -7.78
CA ASP A 41 -14.09 12.22 -7.86
C ASP A 41 -14.49 13.32 -8.85
N ALA A 42 -13.78 14.45 -8.85
CA ALA A 42 -13.92 15.50 -9.88
C ALA A 42 -13.30 15.12 -11.23
N GLY A 43 -12.72 13.93 -11.37
CA GLY A 43 -12.13 13.45 -12.61
C GLY A 43 -10.85 14.16 -13.02
N GLU A 44 -10.15 14.81 -12.10
CA GLU A 44 -8.94 15.57 -12.37
C GLU A 44 -7.84 14.72 -13.02
N HIS A 45 -7.73 13.46 -12.63
CA HIS A 45 -6.81 12.48 -13.20
C HIS A 45 -7.04 12.22 -14.71
N ARG A 46 -8.22 12.54 -15.24
CA ARG A 46 -8.59 12.36 -16.66
C ARG A 46 -8.22 13.56 -17.52
N ARG A 47 -7.94 14.70 -16.90
CA ARG A 47 -7.59 15.95 -17.62
C ARG A 47 -6.24 15.80 -18.33
N ALA A 48 -6.09 16.52 -19.46
CA ALA A 48 -4.86 16.51 -20.24
C ALA A 48 -3.63 16.95 -19.42
N ALA A 49 -3.81 17.93 -18.53
CA ALA A 49 -2.76 18.43 -17.66
C ALA A 49 -2.17 17.32 -16.78
N TYR A 50 -3.02 16.51 -16.13
CA TYR A 50 -2.51 15.38 -15.34
C TYR A 50 -1.97 14.24 -16.22
N GLY A 51 -2.54 14.03 -17.40
CA GLY A 51 -2.01 13.06 -18.37
C GLY A 51 -0.58 13.38 -18.86
N ALA A 52 -0.17 14.64 -18.81
CA ALA A 52 1.22 15.05 -19.08
C ALA A 52 2.17 14.66 -17.90
N THR A 53 1.65 14.52 -16.69
CA THR A 53 2.42 14.12 -15.50
C THR A 53 2.40 12.61 -15.30
N SER A 54 1.26 11.96 -15.54
CA SER A 54 1.02 10.54 -15.27
C SER A 54 0.62 9.81 -16.53
N VAL A 55 1.47 8.93 -17.05
CA VAL A 55 1.18 8.12 -18.23
C VAL A 55 0.00 7.17 -18.02
N THR A 56 -0.18 6.68 -16.79
CA THR A 56 -1.29 5.78 -16.41
C THR A 56 -2.56 6.54 -16.05
N ARG A 57 -2.46 7.86 -15.83
CA ARG A 57 -3.53 8.71 -15.31
C ARG A 57 -4.11 8.18 -13.97
N ARG A 58 -3.25 7.59 -13.15
CA ARG A 58 -3.59 7.06 -11.84
C ARG A 58 -2.69 7.66 -10.77
N VAL A 59 -3.10 7.50 -9.53
CA VAL A 59 -2.26 7.75 -8.37
C VAL A 59 -1.77 6.42 -7.78
N PRO A 60 -0.55 6.37 -7.21
CA PRO A 60 0.43 7.43 -7.13
C PRO A 60 1.13 7.73 -8.46
N THR A 61 1.63 8.96 -8.59
CA THR A 61 2.66 9.31 -9.56
C THR A 61 3.79 10.00 -8.81
N HIS A 62 4.99 9.49 -8.96
CA HIS A 62 6.22 10.04 -8.39
C HIS A 62 6.92 10.93 -9.40
N GLU A 63 7.40 12.08 -8.96
CA GLU A 63 8.20 13.01 -9.76
C GLU A 63 9.47 13.35 -9.00
N HIS A 64 10.62 13.16 -9.63
CA HIS A 64 11.92 13.43 -9.06
C HIS A 64 12.83 14.05 -10.13
N GLU A 65 13.22 15.31 -9.98
CA GLU A 65 14.09 16.03 -10.93
C GLU A 65 13.62 15.91 -12.40
N GLY A 66 12.32 15.96 -12.63
CA GLY A 66 11.69 15.82 -13.95
C GLY A 66 11.48 14.39 -14.44
N PHE A 67 12.05 13.39 -13.76
CA PHE A 67 11.72 11.98 -13.98
C PHE A 67 10.36 11.66 -13.37
N ARG A 68 9.48 10.98 -14.11
CA ARG A 68 8.12 10.63 -13.70
C ARG A 68 7.91 9.14 -13.74
N LEU A 69 7.37 8.59 -12.65
CA LEU A 69 7.14 7.17 -12.51
C LEU A 69 5.75 6.92 -11.91
N CYS A 70 4.99 6.02 -12.53
CA CYS A 70 3.72 5.51 -12.04
C CYS A 70 3.90 4.09 -11.52
N GLU A 71 2.84 3.51 -10.92
CA GLU A 71 2.79 2.19 -10.30
C GLU A 71 3.57 2.12 -8.99
N SER A 72 2.84 1.91 -7.90
CA SER A 72 3.41 1.99 -6.55
C SER A 72 4.60 1.05 -6.33
N SER A 73 4.55 -0.20 -6.81
CA SER A 73 5.66 -1.13 -6.64
C SER A 73 6.91 -0.72 -7.43
N ALA A 74 6.74 -0.10 -8.60
CA ALA A 74 7.87 0.45 -9.34
C ALA A 74 8.46 1.69 -8.64
N ILE A 75 7.59 2.52 -8.04
CA ILE A 75 8.02 3.67 -7.23
C ILE A 75 8.77 3.20 -6.00
N ASP A 76 8.25 2.19 -5.27
CA ASP A 76 8.87 1.64 -4.08
C ASP A 76 10.28 1.10 -4.37
N GLU A 77 10.46 0.38 -5.49
CA GLU A 77 11.76 -0.11 -5.92
C GLU A 77 12.71 1.02 -6.33
N TYR A 78 12.21 1.98 -7.11
CA TYR A 78 13.02 3.15 -7.46
C TYR A 78 13.50 3.91 -6.23
N VAL A 79 12.62 4.12 -5.26
CA VAL A 79 12.96 4.79 -3.99
C VAL A 79 13.98 3.97 -3.21
N ASP A 80 13.86 2.65 -3.18
CA ASP A 80 14.83 1.79 -2.50
C ASP A 80 16.22 1.84 -3.12
N GLU A 81 16.29 1.89 -4.45
CA GLU A 81 17.57 1.88 -5.20
C GLU A 81 18.21 3.26 -5.36
N ALA A 82 17.40 4.32 -5.56
CA ALA A 82 17.88 5.65 -5.86
C ALA A 82 18.36 6.44 -4.63
N PHE A 83 17.81 6.12 -3.44
CA PHE A 83 18.12 6.88 -2.23
C PHE A 83 18.84 6.03 -1.17
N ALA A 84 19.80 6.65 -0.49
CA ALA A 84 20.44 6.05 0.69
C ALA A 84 19.43 5.97 1.85
N GLY A 85 19.67 5.05 2.80
CA GLY A 85 18.82 4.87 3.99
C GLY A 85 18.41 3.42 4.20
N PRO A 86 17.42 3.16 5.07
CA PRO A 86 16.92 1.81 5.31
C PRO A 86 16.43 1.12 4.03
N ARG A 87 16.62 -0.19 3.93
CA ARG A 87 16.10 -0.97 2.81
C ARG A 87 14.60 -1.10 2.91
N LEU A 88 13.92 -0.95 1.78
CA LEU A 88 12.47 -1.20 1.65
C LEU A 88 12.17 -2.65 1.24
N TYR A 89 13.16 -3.33 0.66
CA TYR A 89 13.09 -4.73 0.25
C TYR A 89 14.21 -5.55 0.88
N PRO A 90 14.01 -6.87 1.09
CA PRO A 90 15.04 -7.77 1.59
C PRO A 90 16.33 -7.71 0.74
N ALA A 91 17.47 -7.88 1.38
CA ALA A 91 18.76 -7.98 0.70
C ALA A 91 18.91 -9.31 -0.06
N ASP A 92 18.39 -10.40 0.51
CA ASP A 92 18.38 -11.70 -0.13
C ASP A 92 17.50 -11.69 -1.38
N LEU A 93 18.00 -12.25 -2.49
CA LEU A 93 17.30 -12.21 -3.77
C LEU A 93 16.01 -13.04 -3.78
N ARG A 94 15.96 -14.14 -3.02
CA ARG A 94 14.76 -15.01 -2.96
C ARG A 94 13.68 -14.36 -2.12
N GLU A 95 14.04 -13.82 -0.97
CA GLU A 95 13.11 -13.06 -0.11
C GLU A 95 12.58 -11.82 -0.86
N ARG A 96 13.44 -11.09 -1.57
CA ARG A 96 13.03 -9.97 -2.42
C ARG A 96 12.06 -10.41 -3.51
N ALA A 97 12.31 -11.54 -4.16
CA ALA A 97 11.40 -12.09 -5.17
C ALA A 97 10.04 -12.45 -4.56
N ILE A 98 10.00 -13.00 -3.35
CA ILE A 98 8.76 -13.28 -2.61
C ILE A 98 8.04 -11.98 -2.24
N ALA A 99 8.75 -10.94 -1.76
CA ALA A 99 8.15 -9.64 -1.48
C ALA A 99 7.45 -9.05 -2.73
N ARG A 100 8.10 -9.10 -3.87
CA ARG A 100 7.54 -8.69 -5.18
C ARG A 100 6.34 -9.55 -5.58
N GLN A 101 6.39 -10.87 -5.35
CA GLN A 101 5.27 -11.77 -5.59
C GLN A 101 4.06 -11.40 -4.73
N VAL A 102 4.25 -11.13 -3.44
CA VAL A 102 3.19 -10.67 -2.53
C VAL A 102 2.55 -9.40 -3.09
N GLN A 103 3.34 -8.38 -3.39
CA GLN A 103 2.84 -7.13 -3.94
C GLN A 103 2.10 -7.31 -5.26
N ALA A 104 2.64 -8.08 -6.20
CA ALA A 104 2.02 -8.34 -7.50
C ALA A 104 0.67 -9.04 -7.35
N TRP A 105 0.62 -10.09 -6.53
CA TRP A 105 -0.59 -10.86 -6.30
C TRP A 105 -1.70 -10.04 -5.62
N LEU A 106 -1.36 -9.26 -4.59
CA LEU A 106 -2.32 -8.36 -3.92
C LEU A 106 -2.92 -7.31 -4.88
N ARG A 107 -2.18 -6.92 -5.92
CA ARG A 107 -2.61 -5.91 -6.89
C ARG A 107 -3.43 -6.49 -8.04
N SER A 108 -3.14 -7.71 -8.47
CA SER A 108 -3.78 -8.34 -9.63
C SER A 108 -4.98 -9.22 -9.28
N ASP A 109 -5.01 -9.79 -8.08
CA ASP A 109 -6.03 -10.72 -7.63
C ASP A 109 -6.89 -10.11 -6.49
N LEU A 110 -7.72 -10.93 -5.85
CA LEU A 110 -8.52 -10.56 -4.68
C LEU A 110 -9.56 -9.44 -4.94
N MET A 111 -10.00 -9.27 -6.19
CA MET A 111 -11.02 -8.29 -6.57
C MET A 111 -12.29 -8.41 -5.72
N PRO A 112 -12.84 -9.61 -5.42
CA PRO A 112 -14.04 -9.72 -4.59
C PRO A 112 -13.88 -9.09 -3.20
N ILE A 113 -12.67 -9.18 -2.58
CA ILE A 113 -12.40 -8.49 -1.31
C ILE A 113 -12.32 -6.98 -1.55
N ARG A 114 -11.62 -6.55 -2.60
CA ARG A 114 -11.38 -5.12 -2.87
C ARG A 114 -12.66 -4.36 -3.21
N GLU A 115 -13.65 -5.04 -3.78
CA GLU A 115 -14.98 -4.49 -4.10
C GLU A 115 -15.91 -4.51 -2.88
N ALA A 116 -15.98 -5.64 -2.15
CA ALA A 116 -16.84 -5.77 -0.99
C ALA A 116 -16.33 -5.01 0.25
N ARG A 117 -15.03 -4.82 0.34
CA ARG A 117 -14.33 -4.10 1.41
C ARG A 117 -13.35 -3.11 0.78
N THR A 118 -13.88 -2.01 0.26
CA THR A 118 -13.08 -0.91 -0.30
C THR A 118 -12.15 -0.34 0.76
N THR A 119 -11.21 0.51 0.39
CA THR A 119 -10.33 1.19 1.36
C THR A 119 -11.09 2.12 2.31
N GLU A 120 -12.32 2.49 2.00
CA GLU A 120 -13.19 3.22 2.92
C GLU A 120 -13.38 2.48 4.26
N PHE A 121 -13.44 1.14 4.25
CA PHE A 121 -13.51 0.35 5.49
C PHE A 121 -12.31 0.54 6.39
N VAL A 122 -11.15 0.85 5.81
CA VAL A 122 -9.91 1.09 6.54
C VAL A 122 -9.87 2.50 7.13
N PHE A 123 -10.36 3.49 6.40
CA PHE A 123 -10.23 4.90 6.77
C PHE A 123 -11.51 5.49 7.39
N SER A 124 -12.70 5.20 6.83
CA SER A 124 -13.99 5.79 7.23
C SER A 124 -14.91 4.82 7.97
N ARG A 125 -14.63 3.51 7.93
CA ARG A 125 -15.36 2.44 8.62
C ARG A 125 -16.88 2.46 8.39
N PRO A 126 -17.36 2.36 7.14
CA PRO A 126 -18.78 2.26 6.86
C PRO A 126 -19.37 0.96 7.44
N VAL A 127 -20.71 0.90 7.55
CA VAL A 127 -21.39 -0.31 8.02
C VAL A 127 -21.22 -1.43 6.98
N PRO A 128 -20.67 -2.59 7.36
CA PRO A 128 -20.44 -3.66 6.41
C PRO A 128 -21.73 -4.44 6.10
N THR A 129 -21.85 -4.88 4.85
CA THR A 129 -22.82 -5.91 4.46
C THR A 129 -22.19 -7.31 4.58
N PRO A 130 -22.99 -8.38 4.75
CA PRO A 130 -22.45 -9.74 4.74
C PRO A 130 -21.64 -10.05 3.47
N LEU A 131 -20.51 -10.74 3.62
CA LEU A 131 -19.70 -11.15 2.48
C LEU A 131 -20.43 -12.19 1.61
N SER A 132 -20.30 -12.08 0.30
CA SER A 132 -20.72 -13.10 -0.66
C SER A 132 -19.90 -14.40 -0.50
N ALA A 133 -20.38 -15.50 -1.06
CA ALA A 133 -19.62 -16.76 -1.07
C ALA A 133 -18.29 -16.61 -1.82
N GLU A 134 -18.28 -15.86 -2.91
CA GLU A 134 -17.07 -15.56 -3.69
C GLU A 134 -16.06 -14.75 -2.89
N THR A 135 -16.53 -13.71 -2.17
CA THR A 135 -15.66 -12.89 -1.32
C THR A 135 -15.08 -13.69 -0.16
N ARG A 136 -15.87 -14.57 0.46
CA ARG A 136 -15.37 -15.48 1.49
C ARG A 136 -14.29 -16.42 0.96
N ALA A 137 -14.50 -17.02 -0.21
CA ALA A 137 -13.50 -17.87 -0.84
C ALA A 137 -12.21 -17.10 -1.18
N ALA A 138 -12.32 -15.84 -1.60
CA ALA A 138 -11.15 -14.98 -1.82
C ALA A 138 -10.43 -14.65 -0.49
N ALA A 139 -11.17 -14.41 0.60
CA ALA A 139 -10.59 -14.20 1.93
C ALA A 139 -9.87 -15.46 2.44
N GLU A 140 -10.43 -16.64 2.26
CA GLU A 140 -9.78 -17.91 2.63
C GLU A 140 -8.46 -18.11 1.88
N ARG A 141 -8.42 -17.78 0.58
CA ARG A 141 -7.16 -17.82 -0.20
C ARG A 141 -6.13 -16.82 0.34
N LEU A 142 -6.56 -15.60 0.68
CA LEU A 142 -5.69 -14.61 1.30
C LEU A 142 -5.12 -15.11 2.63
N PHE A 143 -5.97 -15.69 3.48
CA PHE A 143 -5.55 -16.20 4.78
C PHE A 143 -4.56 -17.36 4.64
N ALA A 144 -4.84 -18.32 3.76
CA ALA A 144 -3.95 -19.46 3.52
C ALA A 144 -2.57 -19.00 3.01
N ALA A 145 -2.53 -18.03 2.08
CA ALA A 145 -1.28 -17.49 1.57
C ALA A 145 -0.51 -16.72 2.66
N ALA A 146 -1.19 -15.84 3.41
CA ALA A 146 -0.59 -15.07 4.49
C ALA A 146 -0.04 -15.96 5.61
N ASP A 147 -0.79 -17.00 6.02
CA ASP A 147 -0.33 -17.98 7.00
C ASP A 147 0.92 -18.73 6.53
N GLY A 148 0.99 -19.07 5.24
CA GLY A 148 2.16 -19.70 4.64
C GLY A 148 3.39 -18.79 4.68
N TRP A 149 3.26 -17.53 4.29
CA TRP A 149 4.37 -16.56 4.34
C TRP A 149 4.82 -16.24 5.76
N LEU A 150 3.92 -16.25 6.72
CA LEU A 150 4.20 -15.98 8.14
C LEU A 150 4.48 -17.25 8.96
N ALA A 151 4.61 -18.43 8.34
CA ALA A 151 4.76 -19.71 9.04
C ALA A 151 5.97 -19.78 9.97
N HIS A 152 7.01 -18.97 9.72
CA HIS A 152 8.19 -18.88 10.59
C HIS A 152 7.93 -18.22 11.95
N GLY A 153 6.73 -17.67 12.20
CA GLY A 153 6.34 -17.10 13.49
C GLY A 153 6.89 -15.69 13.79
N GLY A 154 7.55 -15.06 12.84
CA GLY A 154 8.07 -13.69 12.98
C GLY A 154 6.99 -12.60 12.96
N GLU A 155 7.42 -11.38 13.25
CA GLU A 155 6.57 -10.19 13.26
C GLU A 155 6.31 -9.62 11.87
N HIS A 156 7.18 -9.93 10.91
CA HIS A 156 7.19 -9.46 9.53
C HIS A 156 7.17 -10.64 8.55
N LEU A 157 7.02 -10.37 7.28
CA LEU A 157 7.10 -11.37 6.21
C LEU A 157 8.48 -12.07 6.15
N PHE A 158 9.52 -11.36 6.59
CA PHE A 158 10.91 -11.81 6.65
C PHE A 158 11.51 -11.47 8.02
N ALA A 159 12.82 -11.57 8.18
CA ALA A 159 13.50 -11.20 9.43
C ALA A 159 13.25 -9.74 9.82
N ASP A 160 13.32 -8.86 8.83
CA ASP A 160 13.06 -7.43 8.97
C ASP A 160 11.80 -7.03 8.20
N TRP A 161 11.22 -5.87 8.58
CA TRP A 161 10.13 -5.27 7.85
C TRP A 161 10.54 -4.92 6.41
N CYS A 162 9.60 -5.12 5.50
CA CYS A 162 9.70 -4.64 4.12
C CYS A 162 8.37 -3.99 3.67
N ILE A 163 8.38 -3.28 2.57
CA ILE A 163 7.19 -2.55 2.09
C ILE A 163 6.00 -3.48 1.81
N ALA A 164 6.25 -4.75 1.45
CA ALA A 164 5.20 -5.73 1.23
C ALA A 164 4.41 -6.06 2.52
N ASP A 165 5.00 -5.87 3.72
CA ASP A 165 4.27 -5.97 5.00
C ASP A 165 3.15 -4.93 5.09
N THR A 166 3.41 -3.70 4.65
CA THR A 166 2.39 -2.64 4.60
C THR A 166 1.25 -2.98 3.65
N ASP A 167 1.57 -3.49 2.45
CA ASP A 167 0.57 -3.85 1.45
C ASP A 167 -0.30 -5.04 1.90
N LEU A 168 0.32 -6.07 2.48
CA LEU A 168 -0.40 -7.23 3.02
C LEU A 168 -1.27 -6.83 4.22
N ALA A 169 -0.73 -6.04 5.13
CA ALA A 169 -1.49 -5.54 6.28
C ALA A 169 -2.70 -4.70 5.86
N LEU A 170 -2.58 -3.86 4.86
CA LEU A 170 -3.71 -3.09 4.34
C LEU A 170 -4.78 -4.01 3.75
N MET A 171 -4.38 -5.05 3.00
CA MET A 171 -5.34 -6.01 2.44
C MET A 171 -6.09 -6.76 3.54
N LEU A 172 -5.39 -7.23 4.58
CA LEU A 172 -6.01 -7.88 5.75
C LEU A 172 -6.91 -6.91 6.54
N ASN A 173 -6.47 -5.66 6.72
CA ASN A 173 -7.23 -4.64 7.46
C ASN A 173 -8.54 -4.25 6.79
N ARG A 174 -8.73 -4.47 5.49
CA ARG A 174 -10.04 -4.33 4.85
C ARG A 174 -11.10 -5.22 5.50
N LEU A 175 -10.71 -6.43 5.89
CA LEU A 175 -11.56 -7.41 6.57
C LEU A 175 -11.61 -7.17 8.09
N VAL A 176 -10.45 -6.99 8.72
CA VAL A 176 -10.35 -6.77 10.18
C VAL A 176 -11.17 -5.56 10.62
N MET A 177 -11.00 -4.43 9.95
CA MET A 177 -11.69 -3.18 10.32
C MET A 177 -13.16 -3.15 9.94
N ALA A 178 -13.58 -4.01 9.01
CA ALA A 178 -14.98 -4.26 8.72
C ALA A 178 -15.63 -5.21 9.74
N GLY A 179 -14.86 -5.85 10.63
CA GLY A 179 -15.37 -6.81 11.61
C GLY A 179 -15.64 -8.20 11.04
N ASP A 180 -15.09 -8.51 9.86
CA ASP A 180 -15.16 -9.85 9.29
C ASP A 180 -14.29 -10.83 10.09
N ALA A 181 -14.62 -12.12 10.01
CA ALA A 181 -13.85 -13.17 10.68
C ALA A 181 -12.47 -13.34 10.00
N VAL A 182 -11.43 -12.90 10.68
CA VAL A 182 -10.03 -13.05 10.27
C VAL A 182 -9.32 -13.93 11.32
N PRO A 183 -8.47 -14.90 10.92
CA PRO A 183 -7.68 -15.67 11.89
C PRO A 183 -6.92 -14.74 12.85
N PRO A 184 -6.96 -15.00 14.17
CA PRO A 184 -6.40 -14.09 15.19
C PRO A 184 -4.95 -13.68 14.90
N ARG A 185 -4.11 -14.63 14.54
CA ARG A 185 -2.70 -14.38 14.19
C ARG A 185 -2.54 -13.36 13.05
N LEU A 186 -3.38 -13.45 12.01
CA LEU A 186 -3.36 -12.53 10.88
C LEU A 186 -3.93 -11.16 11.23
N ALA A 187 -4.95 -11.12 12.11
CA ALA A 187 -5.49 -9.88 12.65
C ALA A 187 -4.44 -9.15 13.52
N ASP A 188 -3.71 -9.88 14.37
CA ASP A 188 -2.62 -9.35 15.19
C ASP A 188 -1.47 -8.81 14.32
N TYR A 189 -1.08 -9.57 13.29
CA TYR A 189 -0.09 -9.12 12.32
C TYR A 189 -0.55 -7.81 11.62
N ALA A 190 -1.75 -7.80 11.07
CA ALA A 190 -2.29 -6.64 10.38
C ALA A 190 -2.35 -5.40 11.29
N THR A 191 -2.77 -5.57 12.55
CA THR A 191 -2.84 -4.52 13.57
C THR A 191 -1.44 -3.97 13.89
N ARG A 192 -0.45 -4.85 14.05
CA ARG A 192 0.94 -4.47 14.35
C ARG A 192 1.56 -3.67 13.21
N GLN A 193 1.44 -4.14 11.96
CA GLN A 193 1.95 -3.41 10.81
C GLN A 193 1.21 -2.07 10.62
N TRP A 194 -0.08 -2.02 10.94
CA TRP A 194 -0.87 -0.77 10.87
C TRP A 194 -0.41 0.27 11.88
N ALA A 195 0.07 -0.15 13.05
CA ALA A 195 0.59 0.74 14.09
C ALA A 195 1.94 1.39 13.75
N ARG A 196 2.57 1.01 12.62
CA ARG A 196 3.86 1.56 12.20
C ARG A 196 3.78 3.08 12.01
N PRO A 197 4.75 3.87 12.51
CA PRO A 197 4.67 5.34 12.48
C PRO A 197 4.47 5.92 11.07
N SER A 198 5.14 5.37 10.05
CA SER A 198 4.99 5.79 8.66
C SER A 198 3.58 5.58 8.12
N VAL A 199 2.97 4.43 8.47
CA VAL A 199 1.57 4.11 8.15
C VAL A 199 0.63 5.08 8.85
N GLN A 200 0.84 5.36 10.14
CA GLN A 200 0.00 6.26 10.91
C GLN A 200 0.08 7.72 10.42
N ARG A 201 1.20 8.13 9.83
CA ARG A 201 1.30 9.43 9.14
C ARG A 201 0.33 9.54 7.97
N TRP A 202 0.21 8.49 7.15
CA TRP A 202 -0.78 8.44 6.07
C TRP A 202 -2.22 8.44 6.61
N VAL A 203 -2.49 7.61 7.62
CA VAL A 203 -3.82 7.52 8.26
C VAL A 203 -4.26 8.88 8.82
N ALA A 204 -3.33 9.68 9.35
CA ALA A 204 -3.63 11.02 9.84
C ALA A 204 -4.08 11.97 8.71
N LEU A 205 -3.48 11.85 7.50
CA LEU A 205 -3.91 12.63 6.33
C LEU A 205 -5.31 12.24 5.84
N ALA A 206 -5.67 10.95 5.93
CA ALA A 206 -6.99 10.46 5.52
C ALA A 206 -8.13 10.85 6.48
N ARG A 207 -7.81 11.34 7.67
CA ARG A 207 -8.79 11.71 8.71
C ARG A 207 -8.90 13.22 8.95
N GLY A 208 -8.03 14.00 8.36
CA GLY A 208 -8.01 15.45 8.45
C GLY A 208 -8.83 16.10 7.37
#